data_37a4aae9560f8169b05bd23a26fd27fe
#
_entry.id   37a4aae9560f8169b05bd23a26fd27fe
#
_cell.length_a   1.000
_cell.length_b   1.000
_cell.length_c   1.000
_cell.angle_alpha   90.00
_cell.angle_beta   90.00
_cell.angle_gamma   90.00
#
_symmetry.space_group_name_H-M   'P 1'
#
loop_
_entity.id
_entity.type
_entity.pdbx_description
1 polymer ?
#
loop_
_entity_poly.entity_id
_entity_poly.type
_entity_poly.pdbx_seq_one_letter_code
_entity_poly.pdbx_strand_id
1 'polypeptide(L)'
;MAIVRRPGAFHCGTDAAMDVIGGRWKVSILWALSERSCRRFGELRRLLPGVTEKVLTSHLRELEADGIVHREVYDEVPPRVEYSLTAVGISLNEALAPLGAWGKRHILTDAAPPEAEPERGDQARSGAPAARM
;
A
#
# COMPACT_ATOMS: atom_id res chain seq x y z
N MET A 1 10.42 -6.89 -15.50
CA MET A 1 10.63 -5.49 -15.88
C MET A 1 10.99 -4.68 -14.64
N ALA A 2 11.95 -3.80 -14.77
CA ALA A 2 12.42 -3.02 -13.63
C ALA A 2 11.81 -1.62 -13.64
N ILE A 3 11.54 -1.11 -12.46
CA ILE A 3 11.08 0.26 -12.29
C ILE A 3 12.33 1.15 -12.31
N VAL A 4 12.30 2.16 -13.18
CA VAL A 4 13.46 3.02 -13.34
C VAL A 4 13.41 4.16 -12.33
N ARG A 5 14.47 4.31 -11.56
CA ARG A 5 14.65 5.38 -10.59
C ARG A 5 16.05 5.93 -10.74
N ARG A 6 16.28 7.10 -10.16
CA ARG A 6 17.59 7.72 -10.24
C ARG A 6 18.63 6.90 -9.47
N PRO A 7 19.71 6.50 -10.12
CA PRO A 7 20.75 5.75 -9.43
C PRO A 7 21.34 6.57 -8.29
N GLY A 8 21.68 5.92 -7.20
CA GLY A 8 22.35 6.57 -6.09
C GLY A 8 21.46 7.43 -5.21
N ALA A 9 20.14 7.45 -5.49
CA ALA A 9 19.25 8.27 -4.70
C ALA A 9 18.79 7.60 -3.41
N PHE A 10 19.09 6.33 -3.22
CA PHE A 10 18.56 5.55 -2.11
C PHE A 10 19.68 4.90 -1.30
N HIS A 11 19.40 4.71 -0.01
CA HIS A 11 20.37 4.09 0.88
C HIS A 11 20.37 2.57 0.76
N CYS A 12 19.22 1.97 0.48
CA CYS A 12 19.10 0.52 0.42
C CYS A 12 17.85 0.13 -0.37
N GLY A 13 17.65 -1.17 -0.54
CA GLY A 13 16.49 -1.67 -1.28
C GLY A 13 15.16 -1.27 -0.65
N THR A 14 15.09 -1.27 0.68
CA THR A 14 13.88 -0.87 1.36
C THR A 14 13.55 0.59 1.09
N ASP A 15 14.57 1.45 1.14
CA ASP A 15 14.38 2.86 0.85
C ASP A 15 13.89 3.07 -0.58
N ALA A 16 14.45 2.34 -1.52
CA ALA A 16 14.03 2.41 -2.91
C ALA A 16 12.57 1.95 -3.07
N ALA A 17 12.20 0.87 -2.39
CA ALA A 17 10.83 0.37 -2.45
C ALA A 17 9.85 1.37 -1.85
N MET A 18 10.24 2.03 -0.77
CA MET A 18 9.38 3.01 -0.14
C MET A 18 9.12 4.21 -1.03
N ASP A 19 10.02 4.50 -1.96
CA ASP A 19 9.78 5.57 -2.90
C ASP A 19 8.62 5.25 -3.84
N VAL A 20 8.40 3.97 -4.12
CA VAL A 20 7.31 3.54 -4.99
C VAL A 20 5.97 3.55 -4.23
N ILE A 21 5.99 3.13 -2.98
CA ILE A 21 4.76 2.96 -2.21
C ILE A 21 4.59 3.98 -1.10
N GLY A 22 5.39 5.02 -1.11
CA GLY A 22 5.34 6.04 -0.07
C GLY A 22 3.99 6.75 -0.04
N GLY A 23 3.66 7.24 1.14
CA GLY A 23 2.40 7.90 1.34
C GLY A 23 1.38 6.97 1.97
N ARG A 24 0.27 7.56 2.35
CA ARG A 24 -0.71 6.84 3.14
C ARG A 24 -1.51 5.82 2.34
N TRP A 25 -1.81 6.15 1.09
CA TRP A 25 -2.85 5.41 0.38
C TRP A 25 -2.37 4.37 -0.62
N LYS A 26 -1.10 4.41 -1.04
CA LYS A 26 -0.64 3.50 -2.09
C LYS A 26 -0.66 2.05 -1.65
N VAL A 27 -0.25 1.77 -0.42
CA VAL A 27 -0.31 0.40 0.11
C VAL A 27 -1.75 -0.06 0.19
N SER A 28 -2.66 0.83 0.58
CA SER A 28 -4.08 0.48 0.66
C SER A 28 -4.65 0.21 -0.73
N ILE A 29 -4.22 0.93 -1.74
CA ILE A 29 -4.63 0.68 -3.11
C ILE A 29 -4.16 -0.71 -3.56
N LEU A 30 -2.90 -1.04 -3.26
CA LEU A 30 -2.38 -2.37 -3.58
C LEU A 30 -3.20 -3.47 -2.92
N TRP A 31 -3.54 -3.27 -1.65
CA TRP A 31 -4.39 -4.22 -0.94
C TRP A 31 -5.73 -4.38 -1.65
N ALA A 32 -6.39 -3.28 -1.98
CA ALA A 32 -7.69 -3.33 -2.61
C ALA A 32 -7.64 -4.03 -3.96
N LEU A 33 -6.56 -3.83 -4.72
CA LEU A 33 -6.42 -4.45 -6.02
C LEU A 33 -5.99 -5.91 -5.93
N SER A 34 -5.45 -6.33 -4.79
CA SER A 34 -5.07 -7.72 -4.62
C SER A 34 -6.27 -8.62 -4.30
N GLU A 35 -7.37 -8.03 -3.87
CA GLU A 35 -8.55 -8.79 -3.48
C GLU A 35 -9.41 -9.23 -4.67
N ARG A 36 -9.23 -8.61 -5.81
CA ARG A 36 -10.00 -8.93 -7.01
C ARG A 36 -9.12 -8.73 -8.23
N SER A 37 -9.52 -9.33 -9.35
CA SER A 37 -8.75 -9.20 -10.58
C SER A 37 -8.72 -7.78 -11.10
N CYS A 38 -9.78 -7.02 -10.89
CA CYS A 38 -9.79 -5.61 -11.28
C CYS A 38 -10.82 -4.85 -10.48
N ARG A 39 -10.67 -3.53 -10.45
CA ARG A 39 -11.64 -2.66 -9.76
C ARG A 39 -11.79 -1.36 -10.53
N ARG A 40 -12.97 -0.77 -10.42
CA ARG A 40 -13.22 0.54 -10.96
C ARG A 40 -12.89 1.61 -9.94
N PHE A 41 -12.73 2.83 -10.41
CA PHE A 41 -12.39 3.97 -9.56
C PHE A 41 -13.36 4.12 -8.39
N GLY A 42 -14.66 4.06 -8.67
CA GLY A 42 -15.66 4.22 -7.61
C GLY A 42 -15.58 3.12 -6.56
N GLU A 43 -15.25 1.89 -6.98
CA GLU A 43 -15.07 0.81 -6.02
C GLU A 43 -13.89 1.07 -5.11
N LEU A 44 -12.79 1.57 -5.67
CA LEU A 44 -11.62 1.90 -4.88
C LEU A 44 -11.93 2.98 -3.86
N ARG A 45 -12.69 4.00 -4.27
CA ARG A 45 -13.05 5.05 -3.33
C ARG A 45 -13.89 4.53 -2.17
N ARG A 46 -14.80 3.61 -2.45
CA ARG A 46 -15.63 3.05 -1.39
C ARG A 46 -14.85 2.18 -0.43
N LEU A 47 -13.82 1.51 -0.93
CA LEU A 47 -12.99 0.66 -0.08
C LEU A 47 -11.96 1.42 0.74
N LEU A 48 -11.70 2.67 0.38
CA LEU A 48 -10.66 3.47 1.03
C LEU A 48 -11.29 4.73 1.64
N PRO A 49 -12.01 4.58 2.75
CA PRO A 49 -12.69 5.72 3.34
C PRO A 49 -11.73 6.81 3.72
N GLY A 50 -12.07 8.03 3.37
CA GLY A 50 -11.21 9.17 3.65
C GLY A 50 -10.32 9.60 2.50
N VAL A 51 -10.15 8.76 1.48
CA VAL A 51 -9.35 9.18 0.34
C VAL A 51 -10.16 10.14 -0.51
N THR A 52 -9.54 11.23 -0.95
CA THR A 52 -10.21 12.15 -1.85
C THR A 52 -10.06 11.67 -3.28
N GLU A 53 -10.95 12.12 -4.14
CA GLU A 53 -10.86 11.79 -5.55
C GLU A 53 -9.53 12.26 -6.15
N LYS A 54 -9.09 13.45 -5.76
CA LYS A 54 -7.85 14.01 -6.27
C LYS A 54 -6.65 13.15 -5.87
N VAL A 55 -6.59 12.74 -4.61
CA VAL A 55 -5.47 11.94 -4.12
C VAL A 55 -5.48 10.56 -4.77
N LEU A 56 -6.65 9.94 -4.87
CA LEU A 56 -6.75 8.62 -5.49
C LEU A 56 -6.32 8.68 -6.96
N THR A 57 -6.78 9.70 -7.69
CA THR A 57 -6.40 9.87 -9.08
C THR A 57 -4.89 10.04 -9.21
N SER A 58 -4.30 10.87 -8.37
CA SER A 58 -2.87 11.13 -8.40
C SER A 58 -2.07 9.86 -8.12
N HIS A 59 -2.47 9.12 -7.09
CA HIS A 59 -1.75 7.89 -6.72
C HIS A 59 -1.90 6.81 -7.78
N LEU A 60 -3.07 6.68 -8.39
CA LEU A 60 -3.24 5.69 -9.45
C LEU A 60 -2.38 6.03 -10.66
N ARG A 61 -2.26 7.31 -10.98
CA ARG A 61 -1.38 7.72 -12.09
C ARG A 61 0.08 7.42 -11.79
N GLU A 62 0.50 7.67 -10.56
CA GLU A 62 1.87 7.38 -10.17
C GLU A 62 2.15 5.89 -10.20
N LEU A 63 1.23 5.09 -9.68
CA LEU A 63 1.40 3.64 -9.69
C LEU A 63 1.39 3.08 -11.11
N GLU A 64 0.59 3.67 -11.98
CA GLU A 64 0.58 3.26 -13.39
C GLU A 64 1.90 3.63 -14.05
N ALA A 65 2.40 4.83 -13.81
CA ALA A 65 3.68 5.27 -14.37
C ALA A 65 4.83 4.40 -13.90
N ASP A 66 4.74 3.89 -12.67
CA ASP A 66 5.77 3.02 -12.13
C ASP A 66 5.62 1.56 -12.58
N GLY A 67 4.58 1.26 -13.37
CA GLY A 67 4.38 -0.10 -13.83
C GLY A 67 3.80 -1.05 -12.81
N ILE A 68 3.24 -0.52 -11.73
CA ILE A 68 2.64 -1.32 -10.65
C ILE A 68 1.18 -1.62 -10.95
N VAL A 69 0.48 -0.66 -11.55
CA VAL A 69 -0.94 -0.75 -11.83
C VAL A 69 -1.17 -0.62 -13.32
N HIS A 70 -2.06 -1.44 -13.83
CA HIS A 70 -2.50 -1.37 -15.22
C HIS A 70 -3.87 -0.68 -15.23
N ARG A 71 -4.05 0.22 -16.20
CA ARG A 71 -5.31 0.91 -16.38
C ARG A 71 -5.86 0.52 -17.74
N GLU A 72 -7.05 -0.07 -17.75
CA GLU A 72 -7.69 -0.51 -18.99
C GLU A 72 -8.90 0.36 -19.24
N VAL A 73 -8.97 0.97 -20.42
CA VAL A 73 -10.10 1.80 -20.82
C VAL A 73 -10.92 1.03 -21.85
N TYR A 74 -12.20 0.88 -21.56
CA TYR A 74 -13.11 0.20 -22.48
C TYR A 74 -13.94 1.24 -23.22
N ASP A 75 -13.98 1.14 -24.53
CA ASP A 75 -14.70 2.07 -25.36
C ASP A 75 -16.18 1.72 -25.36
N GLU A 76 -16.85 2.21 -24.35
CA GLU A 76 -18.27 1.96 -24.13
C GLU A 76 -18.96 3.29 -23.83
N VAL A 77 -20.27 3.25 -23.72
CA VAL A 77 -21.05 4.42 -23.36
C VAL A 77 -21.92 4.05 -22.15
N PRO A 78 -21.62 4.56 -20.96
CA PRO A 78 -20.48 5.44 -20.65
C PRO A 78 -19.17 4.68 -20.64
N PRO A 79 -18.04 5.38 -20.78
CA PRO A 79 -16.74 4.71 -20.79
C PRO A 79 -16.48 3.99 -19.46
N ARG A 80 -15.83 2.85 -19.57
CA ARG A 80 -15.50 2.06 -18.38
C ARG A 80 -13.99 1.99 -18.24
N VAL A 81 -13.49 2.25 -17.05
CA VAL A 81 -12.06 2.18 -16.75
C VAL A 81 -11.87 1.21 -15.60
N GLU A 82 -10.95 0.28 -15.75
CA GLU A 82 -10.65 -0.70 -14.73
C GLU A 82 -9.17 -0.69 -14.41
N TYR A 83 -8.87 -0.89 -13.13
CA TYR A 83 -7.50 -0.92 -12.62
C TYR A 83 -7.19 -2.31 -12.11
N SER A 84 -5.97 -2.77 -12.34
CA SER A 84 -5.52 -4.09 -11.87
C SER A 84 -4.03 -4.02 -11.59
N LEU A 85 -3.52 -5.01 -10.87
CA LEU A 85 -2.09 -5.11 -10.62
C LEU A 85 -1.39 -5.72 -11.82
N THR A 86 -0.23 -5.18 -12.15
CA THR A 86 0.66 -5.81 -13.13
C THR A 86 1.42 -6.95 -12.44
N ALA A 87 2.20 -7.71 -13.20
CA ALA A 87 3.06 -8.74 -12.63
C ALA A 87 4.02 -8.13 -11.59
N VAL A 88 4.58 -6.95 -11.90
CA VAL A 88 5.45 -6.27 -10.95
C VAL A 88 4.64 -5.83 -9.72
N GLY A 89 3.43 -5.36 -9.91
CA GLY A 89 2.56 -4.98 -8.79
C GLY A 89 2.23 -6.15 -7.90
N ILE A 90 1.97 -7.33 -8.48
CA ILE A 90 1.72 -8.53 -7.70
C ILE A 90 2.96 -8.89 -6.89
N SER A 91 4.14 -8.83 -7.51
CA SER A 91 5.37 -9.15 -6.79
C SER A 91 5.62 -8.16 -5.64
N LEU A 92 5.30 -6.90 -5.85
CA LEU A 92 5.42 -5.91 -4.77
C LEU A 92 4.46 -6.23 -3.63
N ASN A 93 3.23 -6.57 -3.97
CA ASN A 93 2.25 -6.90 -2.96
C ASN A 93 2.68 -8.13 -2.14
N GLU A 94 3.27 -9.12 -2.81
CA GLU A 94 3.81 -10.29 -2.12
C GLU A 94 4.95 -9.92 -1.19
N ALA A 95 5.78 -8.99 -1.61
CA ALA A 95 6.90 -8.54 -0.78
C ALA A 95 6.40 -7.78 0.46
N LEU A 96 5.23 -7.18 0.39
CA LEU A 96 4.65 -6.47 1.52
C LEU A 96 3.97 -7.39 2.53
N ALA A 97 3.70 -8.63 2.17
CA ALA A 97 2.98 -9.54 3.05
C ALA A 97 3.68 -9.75 4.40
N PRO A 98 5.01 -9.97 4.45
CA PRO A 98 5.67 -10.07 5.76
C PRO A 98 5.56 -8.81 6.60
N LEU A 99 5.61 -7.65 5.95
CA LEU A 99 5.44 -6.40 6.67
C LEU A 99 4.03 -6.27 7.23
N GLY A 100 3.04 -6.70 6.45
CA GLY A 100 1.66 -6.71 6.93
C GLY A 100 1.48 -7.63 8.12
N ALA A 101 2.12 -8.81 8.08
CA ALA A 101 2.08 -9.74 9.21
C ALA A 101 2.70 -9.13 10.45
N TRP A 102 3.80 -8.40 10.26
CA TRP A 102 4.44 -7.71 11.37
C TRP A 102 3.48 -6.69 11.99
N GLY A 103 2.79 -5.92 11.14
CA GLY A 103 1.84 -4.92 11.60
C GLY A 103 0.68 -5.52 12.37
N LYS A 104 0.15 -6.66 11.90
CA LYS A 104 -0.92 -7.33 12.59
C LYS A 104 -0.47 -7.82 13.96
N ARG A 105 0.74 -8.39 14.01
CA ARG A 105 1.25 -8.97 15.25
C ARG A 105 1.56 -7.91 16.30
N HIS A 106 2.07 -6.78 15.88
CA HIS A 106 2.59 -5.79 16.82
C HIS A 106 1.72 -4.55 17.00
N ILE A 107 0.79 -4.30 16.09
CA ILE A 107 -0.02 -3.08 16.13
C ILE A 107 -1.51 -3.40 16.19
N LEU A 108 -1.97 -4.33 15.36
CA LEU A 108 -3.38 -4.67 15.29
C LEU A 108 -3.62 -5.98 16.03
N THR A 109 -3.58 -5.95 17.34
CA THR A 109 -3.77 -7.16 18.10
C THR A 109 -5.25 -7.39 18.31
N ASP A 110 -5.76 -8.52 17.83
CA ASP A 110 -7.17 -8.81 17.92
C ASP A 110 -7.64 -8.91 19.32
N ALA A 111 -6.86 -9.49 20.15
CA ALA A 111 -7.28 -9.75 21.50
C ALA A 111 -7.22 -8.54 22.36
N ALA A 112 -6.58 -7.50 21.96
CA ALA A 112 -6.33 -6.40 22.85
C ALA A 112 -7.46 -5.42 22.80
N PRO A 113 -8.27 -5.36 23.81
CA PRO A 113 -9.20 -4.25 23.92
C PRO A 113 -8.40 -2.97 24.05
N PRO A 114 -8.90 -1.90 23.54
CA PRO A 114 -8.16 -0.65 23.57
C PRO A 114 -7.72 -0.24 24.95
N GLU A 115 -8.54 -0.54 25.93
CA GLU A 115 -8.19 -0.12 27.26
C GLU A 115 -7.07 -0.91 27.85
N ALA A 116 -6.74 -2.04 27.28
CA ALA A 116 -5.70 -2.82 27.83
C ALA A 116 -4.39 -2.34 27.41
N GLU A 117 -4.23 -1.49 26.77
CA GLU A 117 -3.07 -1.12 26.37
C GLU A 117 -2.46 -0.13 26.89
N PRO A 118 -2.60 0.32 27.49
CA PRO A 118 -1.89 1.35 27.80
C PRO A 118 -0.65 1.17 28.35
N GLU A 119 -0.17 0.88 28.62
CA GLU A 119 0.94 0.85 29.07
C GLU A 119 1.95 0.72 28.31
N ARG A 120 1.97 0.94 27.63
CA ARG A 120 2.88 1.06 26.87
C ARG A 120 3.68 1.83 26.95
N GLY A 121 3.70 2.12 27.25
CA GLY A 121 4.38 2.66 27.15
C GLY A 121 5.29 2.78 27.43
N ASP A 122 5.48 2.67 27.87
CA ASP A 122 6.43 2.75 28.05
C ASP A 122 7.29 2.10 27.80
N GLN A 123 7.29 1.54 27.82
CA GLN A 123 8.04 0.88 27.49
C GLN A 123 8.47 0.55 26.59
N ALA A 124 8.06 0.46 26.40
CA ALA A 124 8.36 0.09 25.48
C ALA A 124 9.05 0.36 24.80
N ARG A 125 8.94 0.83 24.74
CA ARG A 125 9.64 1.13 23.96
C ARG A 125 10.71 1.37 24.10
N SER A 126 10.81 0.99 24.86
CA SER A 126 11.72 0.89 24.80
C SER A 126 12.43 0.32 24.56
N GLY A 127 12.11 -0.06 24.73
CA GLY A 127 12.79 -0.64 24.24
C GLY A 127 13.12 -1.20 24.02
N ALA A 128 12.86 -1.44 24.12
CA ALA A 128 13.17 -1.84 23.62
C ALA A 128 13.48 -2.18 23.42
N PRO A 129 13.43 -2.25 23.49
CA PRO A 129 13.78 -2.49 22.97
C PRO A 129 14.09 -2.71 22.60
N ALA A 130 13.96 -2.83 22.68
CA ALA A 130 14.26 -2.89 22.08
C ALA A 130 14.42 -3.14 21.66
N ALA A 131 14.29 -3.16 21.90
CA ALA A 131 14.36 -3.23 21.27
C ALA A 131 14.22 -3.27 20.87
N ARG A 132 14.05 -3.05 20.86
CA ARG A 132 13.82 -2.85 20.24
C ARG A 132 14.04 -2.91 19.65
N MET A 133 13.98 -2.92 19.68
CA MET A 133 14.04 -2.87 18.95
C MET A 133 14.23 -2.74 18.56
#